data_d305ccccb7b32f5e24e27a210ed33f03
#
_entry.id   d305ccccb7b32f5e24e27a210ed33f03
#
_cell.length_a   1.000
_cell.length_b   1.000
_cell.length_c   1.000
_cell.angle_alpha   90.00
_cell.angle_beta   90.00
_cell.angle_gamma   90.00
#
_symmetry.space_group_name_H-M   'P 1'
#
loop_
_entity.id
_entity.type
_entity.pdbx_description
1 polymer ?
#
loop_
_entity_poly.entity_id
_entity_poly.type
_entity_poly.pdbx_seq_one_letter_code
_entity_poly.pdbx_strand_id
1 'polypeptide(L)'
;MMKRGWVIAGLLMVGSPAWAGGLERLHQFLQETRQGQVTFEQQTLKGEADGAGEVSHGVFMFSRPGKFRWEYRSPYPQTLVADGHDLWIWDPDLQQVTRKPLDQSLGATPAALLAGSNGLDKDFRLEDDGTREGLEWVNAIPRTEASGFSMVKLGFDGRWLARMELRDNFGHHLMIRFGGFNGEPKFTADTFHFVPPPGADVIQ
;
A
#
# COMPACT_ATOMS: atom_id res chain seq x y z
N MET A 1 8.68 56.88 -49.66
CA MET A 1 8.22 56.64 -48.26
C MET A 1 7.79 55.16 -48.12
N MET A 2 8.68 54.33 -47.62
CA MET A 2 8.42 52.88 -47.44
C MET A 2 8.04 52.65 -46.02
N LYS A 3 6.82 52.12 -45.75
CA LYS A 3 6.35 51.71 -44.45
C LYS A 3 6.76 50.23 -44.20
N ARG A 4 7.67 50.00 -43.26
CA ARG A 4 8.06 48.69 -42.80
C ARG A 4 7.02 48.23 -41.76
N GLY A 5 6.22 47.20 -42.12
CA GLY A 5 5.34 46.50 -41.18
C GLY A 5 6.14 45.46 -40.35
N TRP A 6 6.08 45.57 -39.05
CA TRP A 6 6.59 44.56 -38.13
C TRP A 6 5.54 43.49 -37.91
N VAL A 7 5.85 42.26 -38.30
CA VAL A 7 5.06 41.08 -37.96
C VAL A 7 5.59 40.55 -36.62
N ILE A 8 4.80 40.68 -35.55
CA ILE A 8 5.08 40.08 -34.27
C ILE A 8 4.57 38.64 -34.36
N ALA A 9 5.48 37.67 -34.50
CA ALA A 9 5.17 36.26 -34.38
C ALA A 9 5.01 35.92 -32.90
N GLY A 10 3.76 35.76 -32.44
CA GLY A 10 3.44 35.28 -31.10
C GLY A 10 3.81 33.79 -30.97
N LEU A 11 4.81 33.48 -30.16
CA LEU A 11 5.21 32.13 -29.81
C LEU A 11 4.22 31.60 -28.78
N LEU A 12 3.25 30.79 -29.20
CA LEU A 12 2.38 30.02 -28.30
C LEU A 12 3.22 28.91 -27.64
N MET A 13 3.66 29.15 -26.40
CA MET A 13 4.18 28.09 -25.55
C MET A 13 3.02 27.15 -25.17
N VAL A 14 2.90 26.04 -25.84
CA VAL A 14 2.07 24.92 -25.43
C VAL A 14 2.80 24.27 -24.24
N GLY A 15 2.42 24.66 -23.01
CA GLY A 15 2.85 23.98 -21.79
C GLY A 15 2.31 22.55 -21.83
N SER A 16 3.18 21.58 -22.03
CA SER A 16 2.84 20.18 -21.81
C SER A 16 2.37 20.03 -20.36
N PRO A 17 1.23 19.39 -20.07
CA PRO A 17 0.87 19.06 -18.70
C PRO A 17 2.00 18.19 -18.14
N ALA A 18 2.70 18.67 -17.14
CA ALA A 18 3.61 17.85 -16.35
C ALA A 18 2.72 16.82 -15.63
N TRP A 19 2.65 15.62 -16.15
CA TRP A 19 2.01 14.51 -15.45
C TRP A 19 2.89 14.24 -14.24
N ALA A 20 2.31 14.40 -13.05
CA ALA A 20 2.98 14.01 -11.83
C ALA A 20 3.24 12.50 -11.93
N GLY A 21 4.49 12.06 -11.81
CA GLY A 21 4.81 10.63 -11.86
C GLY A 21 4.30 9.90 -10.62
N GLY A 22 4.32 8.58 -10.67
CA GLY A 22 3.86 7.74 -9.55
C GLY A 22 4.55 8.08 -8.23
N LEU A 23 5.82 8.46 -8.27
CA LEU A 23 6.59 8.87 -7.08
C LEU A 23 5.99 10.13 -6.42
N GLU A 24 5.57 11.11 -7.21
CA GLU A 24 4.88 12.29 -6.70
C GLU A 24 3.53 11.92 -6.07
N ARG A 25 2.77 10.99 -6.71
CA ARG A 25 1.51 10.46 -6.16
C ARG A 25 1.72 9.77 -4.83
N LEU A 26 2.77 8.96 -4.71
CA LEU A 26 3.11 8.30 -3.46
C LEU A 26 3.40 9.35 -2.36
N HIS A 27 4.20 10.35 -2.64
CA HIS A 27 4.51 11.39 -1.66
C HIS A 27 3.25 12.17 -1.24
N GLN A 28 2.40 12.57 -2.18
CA GLN A 28 1.13 13.22 -1.89
C GLN A 28 0.22 12.33 -1.02
N PHE A 29 0.07 11.05 -1.39
CA PHE A 29 -0.72 10.09 -0.62
C PHE A 29 -0.22 9.94 0.82
N LEU A 30 1.08 9.85 1.03
CA LEU A 30 1.67 9.70 2.36
C LEU A 30 1.54 10.99 3.20
N GLN A 31 1.64 12.15 2.59
CA GLN A 31 1.57 13.44 3.28
C GLN A 31 0.14 13.88 3.59
N GLU A 32 -0.76 13.73 2.62
CA GLU A 32 -2.12 14.27 2.70
C GLU A 32 -3.11 13.29 3.34
N THR A 33 -2.89 11.97 3.20
CA THR A 33 -3.81 10.96 3.69
C THR A 33 -3.39 10.43 5.05
N ARG A 34 -3.86 11.06 6.12
CA ARG A 34 -3.52 10.68 7.50
C ARG A 34 -4.26 9.44 7.99
N GLN A 35 -5.45 9.21 7.50
CA GLN A 35 -6.28 8.06 7.84
C GLN A 35 -7.13 7.64 6.65
N GLY A 36 -7.59 6.42 6.67
CA GLY A 36 -8.46 5.90 5.62
C GLY A 36 -8.97 4.51 5.91
N GLN A 37 -10.06 4.19 5.22
CA GLN A 37 -10.61 2.84 5.14
C GLN A 37 -10.85 2.51 3.69
N VAL A 38 -10.49 1.30 3.30
CA VAL A 38 -10.61 0.83 1.92
C VAL A 38 -10.90 -0.68 1.92
N THR A 39 -11.72 -1.14 0.98
CA THR A 39 -11.85 -2.57 0.72
C THR A 39 -10.69 -3.05 -0.15
N PHE A 40 -10.34 -4.31 -0.03
CA PHE A 40 -9.35 -4.91 -0.92
C PHE A 40 -9.79 -6.29 -1.41
N GLU A 41 -9.30 -6.61 -2.59
CA GLU A 41 -9.28 -7.94 -3.18
C GLU A 41 -7.81 -8.32 -3.40
N GLN A 42 -7.37 -9.42 -2.82
CA GLN A 42 -6.02 -9.94 -2.98
C GLN A 42 -6.06 -11.27 -3.73
N GLN A 43 -5.21 -11.37 -4.73
CA GLN A 43 -5.01 -12.60 -5.50
C GLN A 43 -3.56 -13.04 -5.40
N THR A 44 -3.33 -14.30 -5.06
CA THR A 44 -2.00 -14.91 -5.09
C THR A 44 -1.84 -15.63 -6.44
N LEU A 45 -0.86 -15.23 -7.23
CA LEU A 45 -0.52 -15.88 -8.49
C LEU A 45 0.61 -16.88 -8.24
N LYS A 46 0.31 -18.15 -8.41
CA LYS A 46 1.31 -19.23 -8.31
C LYS A 46 1.87 -19.47 -9.70
N GLY A 47 2.98 -18.78 -10.07
CA GLY A 47 3.68 -19.00 -11.33
C GLY A 47 2.82 -18.85 -12.61
N GLU A 48 3.45 -18.82 -13.78
CA GLU A 48 2.72 -18.70 -15.06
C GLU A 48 1.92 -19.97 -15.43
N ALA A 49 2.18 -21.10 -14.79
CA ALA A 49 1.59 -22.40 -15.14
C ALA A 49 0.35 -22.79 -14.32
N ASP A 50 0.09 -22.16 -13.17
CA ASP A 50 -0.88 -22.67 -12.18
C ASP A 50 -2.25 -21.93 -12.18
N GLY A 51 -2.51 -21.05 -13.14
CA GLY A 51 -3.80 -20.36 -13.25
C GLY A 51 -4.04 -19.31 -12.14
N ALA A 52 -5.26 -18.78 -12.11
CA ALA A 52 -5.66 -17.82 -11.08
C ALA A 52 -5.66 -18.48 -9.69
N GLY A 53 -4.79 -17.99 -8.81
CA GLY A 53 -4.76 -18.43 -7.42
C GLY A 53 -5.99 -17.99 -6.63
N GLU A 54 -6.03 -18.38 -5.37
CA GLU A 54 -7.12 -18.03 -4.48
C GLU A 54 -7.28 -16.52 -4.33
N VAL A 55 -8.54 -16.08 -4.28
CA VAL A 55 -8.90 -14.67 -4.10
C VAL A 55 -9.38 -14.46 -2.68
N SER A 56 -8.74 -13.56 -1.97
CA SER A 56 -9.13 -13.13 -0.62
C SER A 56 -9.73 -11.73 -0.66
N HIS A 57 -10.73 -11.48 0.16
CA HIS A 57 -11.38 -10.18 0.29
C HIS A 57 -11.29 -9.67 1.72
N GLY A 58 -11.21 -8.34 1.86
CA GLY A 58 -11.14 -7.77 3.18
C GLY A 58 -11.27 -6.26 3.23
N VAL A 59 -10.90 -5.71 4.39
CA VAL A 59 -10.90 -4.27 4.65
C VAL A 59 -9.57 -3.89 5.27
N PHE A 60 -9.01 -2.81 4.77
CA PHE A 60 -7.84 -2.17 5.34
C PHE A 60 -8.24 -0.80 5.91
N MET A 61 -7.90 -0.60 7.17
CA MET A 61 -8.08 0.65 7.91
C MET A 61 -6.73 1.12 8.42
N PHE A 62 -6.44 2.40 8.36
CA PHE A 62 -5.20 2.94 8.88
C PHE A 62 -5.37 4.34 9.47
N SER A 63 -4.50 4.64 10.43
CA SER A 63 -4.30 5.98 11.01
C SER A 63 -2.82 6.18 11.26
N ARG A 64 -2.18 7.00 10.42
CA ARG A 64 -0.73 7.26 10.49
C ARG A 64 -0.37 8.17 11.66
N PRO A 65 0.80 7.95 12.27
CA PRO A 65 1.79 6.92 11.95
C PRO A 65 1.52 5.58 12.62
N GLY A 66 1.84 4.47 11.93
CA GLY A 66 2.04 3.15 12.51
C GLY A 66 0.80 2.39 12.99
N LYS A 67 -0.40 2.95 12.86
CA LYS A 67 -1.63 2.26 13.25
C LYS A 67 -2.36 1.75 12.03
N PHE A 68 -2.70 0.47 12.06
CA PHE A 68 -3.54 -0.12 11.03
C PHE A 68 -4.31 -1.34 11.54
N ARG A 69 -5.36 -1.69 10.79
CA ARG A 69 -6.12 -2.92 10.92
C ARG A 69 -6.39 -3.46 9.54
N TRP A 70 -5.91 -4.67 9.27
CA TRP A 70 -6.09 -5.39 8.02
C TRP A 70 -6.87 -6.65 8.30
N GLU A 71 -8.09 -6.72 7.80
CA GLU A 71 -9.00 -7.84 8.04
C GLU A 71 -9.24 -8.60 6.75
N TYR A 72 -8.77 -9.83 6.68
CA TYR A 72 -9.26 -10.80 5.72
C TYR A 72 -10.60 -11.32 6.21
N ARG A 73 -11.62 -11.30 5.34
CA ARG A 73 -12.97 -11.74 5.66
C ARG A 73 -13.36 -13.04 4.98
N SER A 74 -12.79 -13.31 3.80
CA SER A 74 -13.01 -14.53 3.03
C SER A 74 -11.78 -14.84 2.18
N PRO A 75 -11.51 -16.13 1.86
CA PRO A 75 -12.20 -17.30 2.38
C PRO A 75 -11.77 -17.64 3.82
N TYR A 76 -10.53 -17.27 4.23
CA TYR A 76 -9.96 -17.56 5.56
C TYR A 76 -9.86 -16.27 6.36
N PRO A 77 -10.66 -16.12 7.42
CA PRO A 77 -10.60 -14.95 8.28
C PRO A 77 -9.22 -14.84 8.95
N GLN A 78 -8.62 -13.68 8.89
CA GLN A 78 -7.39 -13.34 9.60
C GLN A 78 -7.38 -11.86 9.90
N THR A 79 -6.86 -11.45 11.04
CA THR A 79 -6.79 -10.04 11.42
C THR A 79 -5.38 -9.66 11.80
N LEU A 80 -4.86 -8.61 11.16
CA LEU A 80 -3.60 -7.97 11.53
C LEU A 80 -3.93 -6.60 12.12
N VAL A 81 -3.42 -6.32 13.33
CA VAL A 81 -3.60 -5.02 13.99
C VAL A 81 -2.25 -4.48 14.43
N ALA A 82 -1.93 -3.27 14.00
CA ALA A 82 -0.81 -2.51 14.53
C ALA A 82 -1.33 -1.36 15.39
N ASP A 83 -0.87 -1.28 16.64
CA ASP A 83 -1.29 -0.26 17.61
C ASP A 83 -0.34 0.96 17.68
N GLY A 84 0.73 0.91 16.87
CA GLY A 84 1.82 1.89 16.85
C GLY A 84 3.10 1.39 17.52
N HIS A 85 3.05 0.28 18.25
CA HIS A 85 4.18 -0.35 18.95
C HIS A 85 4.37 -1.81 18.53
N ASP A 86 3.28 -2.57 18.51
CA ASP A 86 3.27 -3.98 18.19
C ASP A 86 2.39 -4.27 16.98
N LEU A 87 2.74 -5.32 16.27
CA LEU A 87 1.92 -5.99 15.26
C LEU A 87 1.35 -7.27 15.87
N TRP A 88 0.04 -7.36 15.92
CA TRP A 88 -0.73 -8.51 16.32
C TRP A 88 -1.32 -9.19 15.10
N ILE A 89 -1.13 -10.50 14.97
CA ILE A 89 -1.70 -11.32 13.90
C ILE A 89 -2.57 -12.38 14.55
N TRP A 90 -3.87 -12.30 14.32
CA TRP A 90 -4.85 -13.24 14.83
C TRP A 90 -5.32 -14.17 13.72
N ASP A 91 -5.13 -15.45 13.93
CA ASP A 91 -5.64 -16.53 13.11
C ASP A 91 -6.70 -17.30 13.90
N PRO A 92 -8.01 -17.12 13.62
CA PRO A 92 -9.07 -17.78 14.36
C PRO A 92 -9.14 -19.28 14.10
N ASP A 93 -8.73 -19.76 12.93
CA ASP A 93 -8.78 -21.20 12.60
C ASP A 93 -7.73 -21.97 13.39
N LEU A 94 -6.59 -21.36 13.65
CA LEU A 94 -5.53 -21.92 14.49
C LEU A 94 -5.67 -21.58 15.97
N GLN A 95 -6.62 -20.71 16.35
CA GLN A 95 -6.74 -20.14 17.71
C GLN A 95 -5.43 -19.53 18.21
N GLN A 96 -4.67 -18.87 17.30
CA GLN A 96 -3.31 -18.42 17.54
C GLN A 96 -3.17 -16.91 17.32
N VAL A 97 -2.49 -16.25 18.24
CA VAL A 97 -2.06 -14.84 18.12
C VAL A 97 -0.55 -14.78 18.03
N THR A 98 -0.02 -14.16 17.00
CA THR A 98 1.40 -13.82 16.94
C THR A 98 1.58 -12.34 17.25
N ARG A 99 2.47 -12.01 18.19
CA ARG A 99 2.86 -10.64 18.51
C ARG A 99 4.30 -10.39 18.09
N LYS A 100 4.55 -9.29 17.40
CA LYS A 100 5.90 -8.85 16.96
C LYS A 100 6.06 -7.35 17.16
N PRO A 101 7.26 -6.85 17.49
CA PRO A 101 7.54 -5.42 17.43
C PRO A 101 7.28 -4.87 16.03
N LEU A 102 6.57 -3.73 15.95
CA LEU A 102 6.14 -3.16 14.67
C LEU A 102 7.33 -2.72 13.80
N ASP A 103 8.37 -2.17 14.41
CA ASP A 103 9.59 -1.72 13.74
C ASP A 103 10.30 -2.84 12.97
N GLN A 104 10.27 -4.07 13.52
CA GLN A 104 10.84 -5.27 12.89
C GLN A 104 9.90 -5.87 11.82
N SER A 105 8.67 -5.40 11.75
CA SER A 105 7.61 -5.95 10.88
C SER A 105 7.30 -5.08 9.67
N LEU A 106 7.89 -3.88 9.57
CA LEU A 106 7.58 -2.91 8.51
C LEU A 106 7.86 -3.45 7.10
N GLY A 107 8.87 -4.31 6.95
CA GLY A 107 9.15 -4.99 5.68
C GLY A 107 8.42 -6.32 5.48
N ALA A 108 7.60 -6.76 6.44
CA ALA A 108 7.03 -8.10 6.46
C ALA A 108 5.59 -8.19 5.93
N THR A 109 4.85 -7.07 5.89
CA THR A 109 3.47 -7.07 5.41
C THR A 109 3.15 -5.88 4.51
N PRO A 110 2.26 -6.05 3.51
CA PRO A 110 1.78 -4.93 2.68
C PRO A 110 1.13 -3.82 3.51
N ALA A 111 0.42 -4.19 4.57
CA ALA A 111 -0.27 -3.28 5.46
C ALA A 111 0.71 -2.37 6.21
N ALA A 112 1.80 -2.91 6.73
CA ALA A 112 2.82 -2.15 7.45
C ALA A 112 3.50 -1.11 6.54
N LEU A 113 3.72 -1.46 5.28
CA LEU A 113 4.27 -0.53 4.28
C LEU A 113 3.32 0.65 4.03
N LEU A 114 2.01 0.39 3.93
CA LEU A 114 1.01 1.44 3.68
C LEU A 114 0.72 2.32 4.89
N ALA A 115 0.85 1.77 6.10
CA ALA A 115 0.57 2.49 7.36
C ALA A 115 1.81 3.16 7.98
N GLY A 116 2.99 2.89 7.44
CA GLY A 116 4.26 3.44 7.91
C GLY A 116 4.26 4.97 7.99
N SER A 117 5.15 5.50 8.80
CA SER A 117 5.46 6.92 8.82
C SER A 117 6.25 7.31 7.56
N ASN A 118 6.49 8.61 7.34
CA ASN A 118 7.22 9.22 6.22
C ASN A 118 8.67 8.69 6.01
N GLY A 119 8.92 7.41 6.27
CA GLY A 119 10.23 6.76 6.26
C GLY A 119 10.37 5.64 5.22
N LEU A 120 9.47 5.55 4.24
CA LEU A 120 9.60 4.55 3.17
C LEU A 120 10.97 4.64 2.47
N ASP A 121 11.51 5.84 2.30
CA ASP A 121 12.84 6.06 1.71
C ASP A 121 13.99 5.43 2.51
N LYS A 122 13.80 5.17 3.82
CA LYS A 122 14.80 4.52 4.65
C LYS A 122 14.87 3.02 4.36
N ASP A 123 13.72 2.41 4.16
CA ASP A 123 13.58 0.96 4.02
C ASP A 123 13.54 0.53 2.54
N PHE A 124 13.14 1.45 1.65
CA PHE A 124 12.99 1.19 0.22
C PHE A 124 13.72 2.24 -0.62
N ARG A 125 14.23 1.81 -1.77
CA ARG A 125 14.60 2.69 -2.87
C ARG A 125 13.38 2.85 -3.76
N LEU A 126 12.88 4.08 -3.85
CA LEU A 126 11.70 4.43 -4.61
C LEU A 126 12.08 4.91 -6.01
N GLU A 127 11.42 4.38 -7.03
CA GLU A 127 11.64 4.72 -8.44
C GLU A 127 10.31 4.90 -9.15
N ASP A 128 10.22 5.90 -10.02
CA ASP A 128 9.07 6.02 -10.91
C ASP A 128 9.07 4.86 -11.90
N ASP A 129 7.92 4.18 -12.05
CA ASP A 129 7.77 3.00 -12.92
C ASP A 129 6.81 3.30 -14.10
N GLY A 130 6.58 4.59 -14.39
CA GLY A 130 5.79 5.08 -15.51
C GLY A 130 4.30 4.87 -15.34
N THR A 131 3.59 4.91 -16.49
CA THR A 131 2.13 4.76 -16.55
C THR A 131 1.78 3.50 -17.33
N ARG A 132 0.94 2.63 -16.74
CA ARG A 132 0.36 1.47 -17.42
C ARG A 132 -1.04 1.18 -16.89
N GLU A 133 -1.93 0.72 -17.75
CA GLU A 133 -3.35 0.44 -17.44
C GLU A 133 -4.07 1.64 -16.79
N GLY A 134 -3.69 2.88 -17.15
CA GLY A 134 -4.27 4.11 -16.60
C GLY A 134 -3.79 4.47 -15.20
N LEU A 135 -2.88 3.70 -14.59
CA LEU A 135 -2.30 3.96 -13.27
C LEU A 135 -0.88 4.50 -13.39
N GLU A 136 -0.53 5.42 -12.50
CA GLU A 136 0.83 5.92 -12.30
C GLU A 136 1.54 5.02 -11.29
N TRP A 137 2.68 4.43 -11.67
CA TRP A 137 3.32 3.38 -10.89
C TRP A 137 4.62 3.83 -10.22
N VAL A 138 4.82 3.31 -9.01
CA VAL A 138 6.08 3.40 -8.25
C VAL A 138 6.60 2.01 -7.98
N ASN A 139 7.88 1.81 -8.18
CA ASN A 139 8.61 0.62 -7.77
C ASN A 139 9.32 0.92 -6.45
N ALA A 140 8.99 0.18 -5.40
CA ALA A 140 9.61 0.25 -4.09
C ALA A 140 10.48 -0.99 -3.88
N ILE A 141 11.80 -0.81 -3.97
CA ILE A 141 12.79 -1.87 -3.89
C ILE A 141 13.34 -1.90 -2.46
N PRO A 142 13.17 -2.99 -1.70
CA PRO A 142 13.72 -3.11 -0.36
C PRO A 142 15.22 -2.87 -0.34
N ARG A 143 15.73 -2.15 0.67
CA ARG A 143 17.16 -1.91 0.86
C ARG A 143 17.88 -3.04 1.59
N THR A 144 17.12 -3.94 2.23
CA THR A 144 17.64 -5.07 2.98
C THR A 144 17.01 -6.37 2.53
N GLU A 145 17.76 -7.47 2.55
CA GLU A 145 17.27 -8.81 2.26
C GLU A 145 16.36 -9.37 3.36
N ALA A 146 16.34 -8.72 4.54
CA ALA A 146 15.45 -9.08 5.63
C ALA A 146 13.97 -8.74 5.35
N SER A 147 13.69 -8.02 4.27
CA SER A 147 12.33 -7.81 3.79
C SER A 147 11.71 -9.14 3.35
N GLY A 148 10.45 -9.37 3.69
CA GLY A 148 9.68 -10.52 3.18
C GLY A 148 9.38 -10.46 1.68
N PHE A 149 9.72 -9.32 1.04
CA PHE A 149 9.43 -9.06 -0.38
C PHE A 149 10.70 -8.66 -1.12
N SER A 150 10.84 -9.14 -2.35
CA SER A 150 11.89 -8.75 -3.30
C SER A 150 11.47 -7.56 -4.16
N MET A 151 10.17 -7.30 -4.30
CA MET A 151 9.63 -6.20 -5.08
C MET A 151 8.25 -5.79 -4.55
N VAL A 152 8.01 -4.49 -4.51
CA VAL A 152 6.68 -3.90 -4.26
C VAL A 152 6.43 -2.83 -5.31
N LYS A 153 5.28 -2.91 -6.00
CA LYS A 153 4.83 -1.87 -6.93
C LYS A 153 3.52 -1.27 -6.45
N LEU A 154 3.40 0.03 -6.54
CA LEU A 154 2.25 0.81 -6.09
C LEU A 154 1.67 1.54 -7.30
N GLY A 155 0.42 1.25 -7.64
CA GLY A 155 -0.30 1.87 -8.76
C GLY A 155 -1.37 2.84 -8.26
N PHE A 156 -1.27 4.11 -8.69
CA PHE A 156 -2.15 5.19 -8.30
C PHE A 156 -3.14 5.55 -9.40
N ASP A 157 -4.42 5.69 -9.04
CA ASP A 157 -5.45 6.35 -9.86
C ASP A 157 -5.63 7.77 -9.31
N GLY A 158 -5.01 8.73 -9.97
CA GLY A 158 -4.89 10.07 -9.46
C GLY A 158 -4.22 10.09 -8.07
N ARG A 159 -4.95 10.52 -7.04
CA ARG A 159 -4.42 10.63 -5.67
C ARG A 159 -4.58 9.34 -4.82
N TRP A 160 -5.29 8.34 -5.33
CA TRP A 160 -5.62 7.16 -4.56
C TRP A 160 -4.80 5.94 -4.98
N LEU A 161 -4.36 5.17 -3.99
CA LEU A 161 -3.76 3.87 -4.25
C LEU A 161 -4.85 2.91 -4.74
N ALA A 162 -4.75 2.48 -5.98
CA ALA A 162 -5.70 1.59 -6.63
C ALA A 162 -5.21 0.15 -6.69
N ARG A 163 -3.88 -0.05 -6.79
CA ARG A 163 -3.29 -1.39 -6.93
C ARG A 163 -1.96 -1.49 -6.21
N MET A 164 -1.66 -2.67 -5.69
CA MET A 164 -0.34 -3.06 -5.20
C MET A 164 0.03 -4.41 -5.79
N GLU A 165 1.26 -4.54 -6.26
CA GLU A 165 1.83 -5.80 -6.71
C GLU A 165 3.06 -6.09 -5.87
N LEU A 166 3.17 -7.31 -5.36
CA LEU A 166 4.28 -7.75 -4.54
C LEU A 166 4.84 -9.05 -5.09
N ARG A 167 6.15 -9.20 -4.97
CA ARG A 167 6.81 -10.48 -5.13
C ARG A 167 7.52 -10.81 -3.83
N ASP A 168 7.21 -11.97 -3.26
CA ASP A 168 7.92 -12.45 -2.08
C ASP A 168 9.29 -13.06 -2.46
N ASN A 169 10.07 -13.41 -1.44
CA ASN A 169 11.40 -14.01 -1.65
C ASN A 169 11.34 -15.46 -2.14
N PHE A 170 10.16 -16.09 -2.16
CA PHE A 170 9.91 -17.43 -2.69
C PHE A 170 9.42 -17.42 -4.14
N GLY A 171 9.20 -16.22 -4.71
CA GLY A 171 8.76 -16.03 -6.09
C GLY A 171 7.25 -16.00 -6.26
N HIS A 172 6.46 -16.03 -5.18
CA HIS A 172 5.01 -15.83 -5.28
C HIS A 172 4.71 -14.38 -5.64
N HIS A 173 3.69 -14.20 -6.47
CA HIS A 173 3.18 -12.88 -6.82
C HIS A 173 1.85 -12.66 -6.12
N LEU A 174 1.73 -11.54 -5.41
CA LEU A 174 0.47 -11.08 -4.85
C LEU A 174 0.05 -9.83 -5.61
N MET A 175 -1.21 -9.79 -6.00
CA MET A 175 -1.85 -8.62 -6.56
C MET A 175 -2.99 -8.21 -5.64
N ILE A 176 -2.99 -6.95 -5.22
CA ILE A 176 -4.02 -6.37 -4.36
C ILE A 176 -4.67 -5.23 -5.13
N ARG A 177 -5.99 -5.28 -5.25
CA ARG A 177 -6.82 -4.20 -5.78
C ARG A 177 -7.55 -3.53 -4.63
N PHE A 178 -7.48 -2.21 -4.59
CA PHE A 178 -8.17 -1.41 -3.58
C PHE A 178 -9.40 -0.74 -4.17
N GLY A 179 -10.49 -0.65 -3.38
CA GLY A 179 -11.73 -0.02 -3.81
C GLY A 179 -12.50 0.62 -2.66
N GLY A 180 -13.39 1.56 -2.99
CA GLY A 180 -14.26 2.18 -1.98
C GLY A 180 -13.50 2.98 -0.92
N PHE A 181 -12.50 3.77 -1.31
CA PHE A 181 -11.72 4.57 -0.37
C PHE A 181 -12.60 5.61 0.36
N ASN A 182 -12.55 5.55 1.71
CA ASN A 182 -13.12 6.56 2.60
C ASN A 182 -11.97 7.24 3.36
N GLY A 183 -11.76 8.54 3.13
CA GLY A 183 -10.70 9.33 3.78
C GLY A 183 -11.10 9.92 5.14
N GLU A 184 -12.38 9.84 5.50
CA GLU A 184 -12.93 10.39 6.76
C GLU A 184 -13.68 9.32 7.57
N PRO A 185 -13.05 8.16 7.84
CA PRO A 185 -13.68 7.12 8.63
C PRO A 185 -13.79 7.56 10.09
N LYS A 186 -14.88 7.16 10.75
CA LYS A 186 -15.04 7.40 12.18
C LYS A 186 -14.45 6.22 12.96
N PHE A 187 -13.19 6.34 13.32
CA PHE A 187 -12.50 5.35 14.14
C PHE A 187 -12.80 5.57 15.63
N THR A 188 -12.96 4.47 16.36
CA THR A 188 -13.02 4.45 17.83
C THR A 188 -11.65 4.17 18.42
N ALA A 189 -11.49 4.32 19.73
CA ALA A 189 -10.25 3.97 20.43
C ALA A 189 -9.85 2.50 20.21
N ASP A 190 -10.84 1.62 20.07
CA ASP A 190 -10.65 0.18 19.93
C ASP A 190 -10.34 -0.26 18.50
N THR A 191 -10.47 0.63 17.49
CA THR A 191 -10.25 0.27 16.09
C THR A 191 -8.85 -0.32 15.86
N PHE A 192 -7.85 0.25 16.51
CA PHE A 192 -6.44 -0.17 16.40
C PHE A 192 -5.90 -0.78 17.70
N HIS A 193 -6.78 -1.22 18.58
CA HIS A 193 -6.45 -1.95 19.79
C HIS A 193 -6.80 -3.42 19.61
N PHE A 194 -5.88 -4.31 20.02
CA PHE A 194 -6.10 -5.75 19.94
C PHE A 194 -5.96 -6.39 21.32
N VAL A 195 -6.97 -7.16 21.69
CA VAL A 195 -6.96 -7.97 22.90
C VAL A 195 -7.06 -9.44 22.45
N PRO A 196 -6.08 -10.29 22.79
CA PRO A 196 -6.18 -11.71 22.46
C PRO A 196 -7.47 -12.32 23.01
N PRO A 197 -8.21 -13.08 22.17
CA PRO A 197 -9.41 -13.77 22.62
C PRO A 197 -9.09 -14.77 23.76
N PRO A 198 -10.04 -15.03 24.67
CA PRO A 198 -9.85 -16.04 25.70
C PRO A 198 -9.55 -17.40 25.09
N GLY A 199 -8.47 -18.04 25.56
CA GLY A 199 -8.05 -19.37 25.08
C GLY A 199 -7.17 -19.36 23.84
N ALA A 200 -6.86 -18.19 23.26
CA ALA A 200 -5.90 -18.10 22.16
C ALA A 200 -4.47 -18.35 22.66
N ASP A 201 -3.70 -19.11 21.90
CA ASP A 201 -2.26 -19.28 22.12
C ASP A 201 -1.51 -18.03 21.62
N VAL A 202 -0.68 -17.43 22.49
CA VAL A 202 0.05 -16.18 22.17
C VAL A 202 1.53 -16.48 21.98
N ILE A 203 2.01 -16.34 20.75
CA ILE A 203 3.41 -16.50 20.36
C ILE A 203 4.09 -15.11 20.22
N GLN A 204 5.32 -15.01 20.73
CA GLN A 204 6.15 -13.79 20.67
C GLN A 204 7.45 -14.06 19.92
#